data_64ea415a3486c97e5b32f850ba6d8497
#
_entry.id   64ea415a3486c97e5b32f850ba6d8497
#
_cell.length_a   1.000
_cell.length_b   1.000
_cell.length_c   1.000
_cell.angle_alpha   90.00
_cell.angle_beta   90.00
_cell.angle_gamma   90.00
#
_symmetry.space_group_name_H-M   'P 1'
#
loop_
_entity.id
_entity.type
_entity.pdbx_description
1 polymer ?
#
loop_
_entity_poly.entity_id
_entity_poly.type
_entity_poly.pdbx_seq_one_letter_code
_entity_poly.pdbx_strand_id
1 'polypeptide(L)'
;MAFDCGEQELNEVTRIIECPRDAWQALPKAIPVETKIAYHLALIEAGFRHIDAVSFVSQKHVPQMADSEEVMRGLAAATGQMAGPPEIIGIVVNEKGLERALAAPRVTTLGYPYSISAYFRRANANMSREESRALVARLREATEAATRNLVVYISMAFGNPYDEPWSADIVAHTLTWLKATGVRCVSLADTVGTASPKAVGELYAAVRTEAEGIDLGVHLHSRREGAAEKILAAYEAGCRRFDSALGGLGGCPFAGDELVGNIPTEIVVETLEARGVETGLTLNRLGPPMEMTERIRTMYGQEAGKAVQ
;
A
#
# COMPACT_ATOMS: atom_id res chain seq x y z
N MET A 1 -11.37 14.49 16.40
CA MET A 1 -10.06 14.41 17.04
C MET A 1 -9.11 14.03 15.92
N ALA A 2 -8.24 14.95 15.49
CA ALA A 2 -7.16 14.62 14.61
C ALA A 2 -6.31 13.57 15.31
N PHE A 3 -6.00 12.46 14.64
CA PHE A 3 -4.99 11.53 15.14
C PHE A 3 -3.67 12.31 15.12
N ASP A 4 -3.21 12.64 16.32
CA ASP A 4 -1.98 13.36 16.55
C ASP A 4 -0.82 12.49 16.06
N CYS A 5 -0.23 12.87 14.92
CA CYS A 5 1.09 12.41 14.48
C CYS A 5 2.17 13.30 15.15
N GLY A 6 1.88 13.87 16.31
CA GLY A 6 2.79 14.73 17.06
C GLY A 6 3.46 13.97 18.19
N GLU A 7 4.79 13.97 18.18
CA GLU A 7 5.71 13.88 19.32
C GLU A 7 5.41 12.84 20.43
N GLN A 8 4.84 11.69 20.10
CA GLN A 8 5.01 10.51 20.94
C GLN A 8 6.26 9.79 20.46
N GLU A 9 7.17 9.51 21.39
CA GLU A 9 8.27 8.55 21.26
C GLU A 9 7.83 7.48 20.27
N LEU A 10 8.60 7.31 19.16
CA LEU A 10 8.38 6.27 18.16
C LEU A 10 8.35 4.94 18.90
N ASN A 11 7.22 4.61 19.45
CA ASN A 11 6.99 3.40 20.20
C ASN A 11 7.24 2.25 19.24
N GLU A 12 8.02 1.29 19.67
CA GLU A 12 8.61 0.16 18.97
C GLU A 12 7.61 -0.77 18.25
N VAL A 13 6.34 -0.41 18.19
CA VAL A 13 5.30 -1.20 17.49
C VAL A 13 5.44 -1.04 16.00
N THR A 14 5.86 -2.11 15.34
CA THR A 14 5.91 -2.15 13.88
C THR A 14 4.51 -2.30 13.30
N ARG A 15 4.13 -1.38 12.39
CA ARG A 15 2.82 -1.38 11.74
C ARG A 15 2.84 -2.19 10.46
N ILE A 16 1.81 -3.01 10.30
CA ILE A 16 1.57 -3.78 9.09
C ILE A 16 0.31 -3.22 8.43
N ILE A 17 0.43 -2.82 7.17
CA ILE A 17 -0.66 -2.37 6.33
C ILE A 17 -1.02 -3.52 5.40
N GLU A 18 -2.20 -4.08 5.57
CA GLU A 18 -2.72 -5.10 4.67
C GLU A 18 -3.27 -4.45 3.40
N CYS A 19 -2.88 -4.93 2.23
CA CYS A 19 -3.15 -4.32 0.93
C CYS A 19 -4.06 -5.16 0.00
N PRO A 20 -5.29 -5.51 0.40
CA PRO A 20 -6.20 -6.28 -0.48
C PRO A 20 -6.52 -5.53 -1.77
N ARG A 21 -6.57 -4.21 -1.79
CA ARG A 21 -6.77 -3.42 -2.99
C ARG A 21 -5.69 -3.73 -4.04
N ASP A 22 -4.42 -3.72 -3.64
CA ASP A 22 -3.30 -4.01 -4.53
C ASP A 22 -3.28 -5.48 -4.94
N ALA A 23 -3.55 -6.36 -3.99
CA ALA A 23 -3.64 -7.80 -4.21
C ALA A 23 -4.66 -8.17 -5.31
N TRP A 24 -5.78 -7.47 -5.37
CA TRP A 24 -6.90 -7.82 -6.24
C TRP A 24 -6.93 -7.10 -7.58
N GLN A 25 -6.30 -5.93 -7.70
CA GLN A 25 -6.47 -5.08 -8.89
C GLN A 25 -6.13 -5.74 -10.22
N ALA A 26 -5.24 -6.74 -10.22
CA ALA A 26 -4.83 -7.49 -11.41
C ALA A 26 -5.63 -8.79 -11.62
N LEU A 27 -6.57 -9.13 -10.73
CA LEU A 27 -7.36 -10.36 -10.89
C LEU A 27 -8.31 -10.23 -12.08
N PRO A 28 -8.38 -11.26 -12.97
CA PRO A 28 -9.12 -11.17 -14.23
C PRO A 28 -10.64 -11.22 -14.05
N LYS A 29 -11.14 -11.78 -12.93
CA LYS A 29 -12.57 -11.86 -12.65
C LYS A 29 -12.93 -10.93 -11.51
N ALA A 30 -14.05 -10.20 -11.64
CA ALA A 30 -14.54 -9.31 -10.59
C ALA A 30 -14.94 -10.08 -9.33
N ILE A 31 -14.44 -9.63 -8.18
CA ILE A 31 -14.84 -10.13 -6.87
C ILE A 31 -16.14 -9.42 -6.48
N PRO A 32 -17.20 -10.16 -6.04
CA PRO A 32 -18.44 -9.56 -5.56
C PRO A 32 -18.22 -8.62 -4.37
N VAL A 33 -19.02 -7.56 -4.28
CA VAL A 33 -18.97 -6.55 -3.22
C VAL A 33 -19.06 -7.18 -1.83
N GLU A 34 -19.99 -8.12 -1.65
CA GLU A 34 -20.21 -8.82 -0.37
C GLU A 34 -18.97 -9.62 0.05
N THR A 35 -18.26 -10.22 -0.91
CA THR A 35 -17.01 -10.95 -0.65
C THR A 35 -15.90 -9.99 -0.21
N LYS A 36 -15.79 -8.81 -0.85
CA LYS A 36 -14.82 -7.77 -0.46
C LYS A 36 -15.12 -7.25 0.95
N ILE A 37 -16.38 -6.95 1.26
CA ILE A 37 -16.80 -6.52 2.60
C ILE A 37 -16.49 -7.58 3.64
N ALA A 38 -16.88 -8.85 3.41
CA ALA A 38 -16.60 -9.95 4.32
C ALA A 38 -15.10 -10.14 4.57
N TYR A 39 -14.27 -9.99 3.54
CA TYR A 39 -12.82 -10.06 3.66
C TYR A 39 -12.26 -8.94 4.55
N HIS A 40 -12.68 -7.70 4.34
CA HIS A 40 -12.25 -6.58 5.20
C HIS A 40 -12.68 -6.78 6.66
N LEU A 41 -13.88 -7.32 6.90
CA LEU A 41 -14.32 -7.64 8.26
C LEU A 41 -13.45 -8.74 8.89
N ALA A 42 -13.11 -9.78 8.14
CA ALA A 42 -12.20 -10.83 8.61
C ALA A 42 -10.81 -10.30 8.96
N LEU A 43 -10.28 -9.34 8.18
CA LEU A 43 -9.03 -8.64 8.50
C LEU A 43 -9.15 -7.86 9.83
N ILE A 44 -10.24 -7.12 10.02
CA ILE A 44 -10.48 -6.35 11.25
C ILE A 44 -10.57 -7.29 12.47
N GLU A 45 -11.28 -8.42 12.33
CA GLU A 45 -11.38 -9.45 13.37
C GLU A 45 -10.02 -10.10 13.65
N ALA A 46 -9.19 -10.30 12.64
CA ALA A 46 -7.81 -10.81 12.80
C ALA A 46 -6.89 -9.82 13.53
N GLY A 47 -7.28 -8.54 13.65
CA GLY A 47 -6.56 -7.52 14.39
C GLY A 47 -5.89 -6.46 13.53
N PHE A 48 -6.06 -6.48 12.20
CA PHE A 48 -5.51 -5.44 11.34
C PHE A 48 -6.09 -4.08 11.68
N ARG A 49 -5.21 -3.10 11.84
CA ARG A 49 -5.54 -1.71 12.14
C ARG A 49 -5.30 -0.75 10.99
N HIS A 50 -4.63 -1.21 9.93
CA HIS A 50 -4.31 -0.42 8.74
C HIS A 50 -4.60 -1.28 7.50
N ILE A 51 -5.48 -0.80 6.62
CA ILE A 51 -5.94 -1.56 5.45
C ILE A 51 -5.97 -0.64 4.22
N ASP A 52 -5.17 -0.95 3.19
CA ASP A 52 -5.30 -0.38 1.84
C ASP A 52 -6.43 -1.13 1.12
N ALA A 53 -7.65 -0.59 1.25
CA ALA A 53 -8.88 -1.31 1.01
C ALA A 53 -9.45 -1.11 -0.41
N VAL A 54 -9.35 0.10 -0.96
CA VAL A 54 -10.06 0.49 -2.18
C VAL A 54 -9.27 1.48 -3.04
N SER A 55 -9.75 1.70 -4.28
CA SER A 55 -9.17 2.69 -5.18
C SER A 55 -10.25 3.45 -5.93
N PHE A 56 -10.09 4.77 -6.02
CA PHE A 56 -10.98 5.69 -6.73
C PHE A 56 -10.43 6.08 -8.11
N VAL A 57 -9.68 5.16 -8.72
CA VAL A 57 -9.17 5.30 -10.09
C VAL A 57 -10.27 5.08 -11.13
N SER A 58 -9.94 5.26 -12.41
CA SER A 58 -10.86 5.01 -13.50
C SER A 58 -11.31 3.54 -13.53
N GLN A 59 -12.61 3.31 -13.45
CA GLN A 59 -13.22 1.98 -13.54
C GLN A 59 -12.87 1.26 -14.84
N LYS A 60 -12.60 2.01 -15.91
CA LYS A 60 -12.16 1.45 -17.20
C LYS A 60 -10.77 0.83 -17.11
N HIS A 61 -9.87 1.42 -16.30
CA HIS A 61 -8.50 0.95 -16.17
C HIS A 61 -8.33 -0.11 -15.07
N VAL A 62 -9.14 -0.01 -14.01
CA VAL A 62 -9.14 -0.99 -12.90
C VAL A 62 -10.59 -1.41 -12.61
N PRO A 63 -11.18 -2.28 -13.44
CA PRO A 63 -12.58 -2.73 -13.27
C PRO A 63 -12.84 -3.35 -11.90
N GLN A 64 -11.83 -4.02 -11.32
CA GLN A 64 -11.91 -4.66 -10.01
C GLN A 64 -12.25 -3.68 -8.88
N MET A 65 -11.95 -2.38 -9.06
CA MET A 65 -12.21 -1.32 -8.07
C MET A 65 -13.40 -0.43 -8.45
N ALA A 66 -14.24 -0.86 -9.40
CA ALA A 66 -15.40 -0.09 -9.86
C ALA A 66 -16.46 0.11 -8.77
N ASP A 67 -16.49 -0.76 -7.80
CA ASP A 67 -17.46 -0.86 -6.68
C ASP A 67 -16.93 -0.28 -5.35
N SER A 68 -15.82 0.44 -5.37
CA SER A 68 -15.14 0.96 -4.16
C SER A 68 -16.08 1.74 -3.23
N GLU A 69 -16.98 2.58 -3.74
CA GLU A 69 -17.95 3.32 -2.94
C GLU A 69 -18.97 2.40 -2.27
N GLU A 70 -19.38 1.33 -2.95
CA GLU A 70 -20.33 0.37 -2.40
C GLU A 70 -19.70 -0.47 -1.29
N VAL A 71 -18.47 -0.93 -1.51
CA VAL A 71 -17.67 -1.61 -0.48
C VAL A 71 -17.52 -0.72 0.75
N MET A 72 -17.20 0.57 0.59
CA MET A 72 -17.04 1.48 1.71
C MET A 72 -18.36 1.75 2.45
N ARG A 73 -19.49 1.84 1.75
CA ARG A 73 -20.81 1.96 2.40
C ARG A 73 -21.15 0.70 3.21
N GLY A 74 -20.91 -0.50 2.66
CA GLY A 74 -21.13 -1.76 3.37
C GLY A 74 -20.25 -1.90 4.59
N LEU A 75 -18.96 -1.55 4.47
CA LEU A 75 -18.03 -1.57 5.59
C LEU A 75 -18.44 -0.55 6.69
N ALA A 76 -18.89 0.64 6.30
CA ALA A 76 -19.38 1.65 7.22
C ALA A 76 -20.61 1.16 8.00
N ALA A 77 -21.55 0.51 7.32
CA ALA A 77 -22.74 -0.08 7.96
C ALA A 77 -22.36 -1.16 8.97
N ALA A 78 -21.41 -2.04 8.63
CA ALA A 78 -20.98 -3.13 9.49
C ALA A 78 -20.13 -2.68 10.69
N THR A 79 -19.37 -1.56 10.57
CA THR A 79 -18.40 -1.11 11.59
C THR A 79 -18.81 0.19 12.29
N GLY A 80 -20.00 0.70 12.04
CA GLY A 80 -20.45 2.03 12.52
C GLY A 80 -20.41 2.21 14.03
N GLN A 81 -20.57 1.15 14.81
CA GLN A 81 -20.54 1.15 16.27
C GLN A 81 -19.18 0.71 16.86
N MET A 82 -18.20 0.45 16.02
CA MET A 82 -16.91 -0.04 16.48
C MET A 82 -16.10 1.06 17.18
N ALA A 83 -15.66 0.80 18.39
CA ALA A 83 -14.70 1.65 19.10
C ALA A 83 -13.30 1.46 18.49
N GLY A 84 -12.63 2.57 18.11
CA GLY A 84 -11.29 2.52 17.52
C GLY A 84 -11.26 1.76 16.19
N PRO A 85 -12.01 2.22 15.18
CA PRO A 85 -12.01 1.57 13.87
C PRO A 85 -10.63 1.64 13.20
N PRO A 86 -10.31 0.69 12.29
CA PRO A 86 -9.02 0.72 11.59
C PRO A 86 -8.90 1.94 10.68
N GLU A 87 -7.66 2.32 10.38
CA GLU A 87 -7.32 3.17 9.27
C GLU A 87 -7.70 2.48 7.95
N ILE A 88 -8.44 3.17 7.11
CA ILE A 88 -8.79 2.70 5.76
C ILE A 88 -8.16 3.63 4.74
N ILE A 89 -7.28 3.09 3.92
CA ILE A 89 -6.60 3.79 2.83
C ILE A 89 -7.40 3.59 1.54
N GLY A 90 -7.64 4.70 0.84
CA GLY A 90 -8.22 4.71 -0.51
C GLY A 90 -7.28 5.38 -1.51
N ILE A 91 -6.91 4.65 -2.58
CA ILE A 91 -5.97 5.16 -3.58
C ILE A 91 -6.66 6.15 -4.52
N VAL A 92 -5.99 7.26 -4.78
CA VAL A 92 -6.42 8.32 -5.72
C VAL A 92 -5.28 8.66 -6.68
N VAL A 93 -5.60 8.99 -7.94
CA VAL A 93 -4.61 9.34 -8.96
C VAL A 93 -4.94 10.64 -9.70
N ASN A 94 -6.07 11.28 -9.40
CA ASN A 94 -6.51 12.54 -10.00
C ASN A 94 -7.58 13.25 -9.14
N GLU A 95 -7.97 14.46 -9.52
CA GLU A 95 -8.98 15.28 -8.82
C GLU A 95 -10.34 14.59 -8.70
N LYS A 96 -10.80 13.90 -9.74
CA LYS A 96 -12.08 13.17 -9.69
C LYS A 96 -12.03 12.03 -8.67
N GLY A 97 -10.90 11.34 -8.58
CA GLY A 97 -10.66 10.31 -7.55
C GLY A 97 -10.63 10.90 -6.15
N LEU A 98 -10.03 12.08 -6.00
CA LEU A 98 -10.03 12.82 -4.74
C LEU A 98 -11.46 13.15 -4.27
N GLU A 99 -12.29 13.72 -5.13
CA GLU A 99 -13.69 14.04 -4.80
C GLU A 99 -14.47 12.79 -4.34
N ARG A 100 -14.34 11.69 -5.09
CA ARG A 100 -14.98 10.41 -4.77
C ARG A 100 -14.49 9.85 -3.43
N ALA A 101 -13.19 9.87 -3.19
CA ALA A 101 -12.58 9.38 -1.95
C ALA A 101 -13.04 10.20 -0.74
N LEU A 102 -13.11 11.53 -0.87
CA LEU A 102 -13.58 12.41 0.19
C LEU A 102 -15.08 12.21 0.50
N ALA A 103 -15.89 11.85 -0.48
CA ALA A 103 -17.31 11.54 -0.29
C ALA A 103 -17.53 10.12 0.29
N ALA A 104 -16.57 9.22 0.16
CA ALA A 104 -16.71 7.85 0.63
C ALA A 104 -16.62 7.76 2.17
N PRO A 105 -17.57 7.08 2.83
CA PRO A 105 -17.50 6.87 4.27
C PRO A 105 -16.33 5.95 4.63
N ARG A 106 -15.81 6.07 5.84
CA ARG A 106 -14.74 5.21 6.40
C ARG A 106 -13.36 5.32 5.76
N VAL A 107 -13.19 5.98 4.64
CA VAL A 107 -11.85 6.32 4.12
C VAL A 107 -11.24 7.37 5.05
N THR A 108 -10.19 7.02 5.76
CA THR A 108 -9.50 7.91 6.72
C THR A 108 -8.20 8.46 6.17
N THR A 109 -7.62 7.75 5.21
CA THR A 109 -6.33 8.09 4.58
C THR A 109 -6.45 8.01 3.07
N LEU A 110 -5.96 9.00 2.36
CA LEU A 110 -5.79 8.94 0.92
C LEU A 110 -4.38 8.44 0.59
N GLY A 111 -4.28 7.52 -0.37
CA GLY A 111 -3.01 7.03 -0.88
C GLY A 111 -2.75 7.56 -2.29
N TYR A 112 -1.56 8.09 -2.56
CA TYR A 112 -1.18 8.57 -3.87
C TYR A 112 0.13 7.94 -4.37
N PRO A 113 0.12 7.22 -5.50
CA PRO A 113 1.32 6.66 -6.12
C PRO A 113 2.06 7.73 -6.93
N TYR A 114 3.05 8.38 -6.31
CA TYR A 114 3.96 9.31 -6.98
C TYR A 114 5.15 8.56 -7.54
N SER A 115 5.37 8.61 -8.86
CA SER A 115 6.53 7.96 -9.46
C SER A 115 7.70 8.90 -9.73
N ILE A 116 8.91 8.47 -9.36
CA ILE A 116 10.16 9.12 -9.77
C ILE A 116 10.55 8.80 -11.22
N SER A 117 10.06 7.69 -11.79
CA SER A 117 10.21 7.33 -13.20
C SER A 117 9.26 8.18 -14.07
N ALA A 118 9.81 8.84 -15.09
CA ALA A 118 9.02 9.63 -16.03
C ALA A 118 8.15 8.74 -16.92
N TYR A 119 8.70 7.62 -17.37
CA TYR A 119 7.97 6.64 -18.17
C TYR A 119 6.77 6.07 -17.39
N PHE A 120 7.02 5.56 -16.18
CA PHE A 120 5.95 4.96 -15.37
C PHE A 120 4.85 5.97 -14.99
N ARG A 121 5.23 7.20 -14.65
CA ARG A 121 4.27 8.27 -14.34
C ARG A 121 3.37 8.58 -15.55
N ARG A 122 3.96 8.63 -16.76
CA ARG A 122 3.21 8.85 -18.00
C ARG A 122 2.28 7.67 -18.30
N ALA A 123 2.78 6.44 -18.18
CA ALA A 123 2.01 5.22 -18.46
C ALA A 123 0.86 5.02 -17.46
N ASN A 124 1.11 5.26 -16.17
CA ASN A 124 0.16 4.96 -15.10
C ASN A 124 -0.88 6.07 -14.86
N ALA A 125 -0.48 7.35 -14.94
CA ALA A 125 -1.33 8.48 -14.64
C ALA A 125 -1.46 9.51 -15.77
N ASN A 126 -0.72 9.34 -16.87
CA ASN A 126 -0.62 10.29 -17.98
C ASN A 126 -0.28 11.72 -17.54
N MET A 127 0.62 11.87 -16.56
CA MET A 127 0.99 13.15 -15.96
C MET A 127 2.46 13.48 -16.19
N SER A 128 2.76 14.78 -16.33
CA SER A 128 4.10 15.34 -16.18
C SER A 128 4.54 15.32 -14.71
N ARG A 129 5.80 15.63 -14.45
CA ARG A 129 6.31 15.76 -13.07
C ARG A 129 5.65 16.91 -12.34
N GLU A 130 5.46 18.02 -13.03
CA GLU A 130 4.85 19.25 -12.50
C GLU A 130 3.38 19.03 -12.13
N GLU A 131 2.60 18.39 -13.01
CA GLU A 131 1.20 18.04 -12.76
C GLU A 131 1.07 17.08 -11.56
N SER A 132 1.93 16.06 -11.50
CA SER A 132 1.95 15.11 -10.38
C SER A 132 2.31 15.79 -9.05
N ARG A 133 3.23 16.75 -9.07
CA ARG A 133 3.59 17.56 -7.89
C ARG A 133 2.46 18.49 -7.48
N ALA A 134 1.81 19.15 -8.42
CA ALA A 134 0.65 20.00 -8.15
C ALA A 134 -0.49 19.20 -7.52
N LEU A 135 -0.71 17.96 -8.00
CA LEU A 135 -1.71 17.07 -7.42
C LEU A 135 -1.36 16.69 -5.97
N VAL A 136 -0.09 16.39 -5.64
CA VAL A 136 0.31 16.12 -4.25
C VAL A 136 -0.01 17.29 -3.33
N ALA A 137 0.29 18.53 -3.74
CA ALA A 137 -0.04 19.72 -2.97
C ALA A 137 -1.56 19.84 -2.76
N ARG A 138 -2.33 19.62 -3.83
CA ARG A 138 -3.80 19.63 -3.77
C ARG A 138 -4.38 18.56 -2.86
N LEU A 139 -3.84 17.32 -2.93
CA LEU A 139 -4.23 16.23 -2.05
C LEU A 139 -3.95 16.57 -0.59
N ARG A 140 -2.77 17.15 -0.31
CA ARG A 140 -2.39 17.56 1.05
C ARG A 140 -3.34 18.61 1.63
N GLU A 141 -3.68 19.65 0.87
CA GLU A 141 -4.65 20.67 1.28
C GLU A 141 -6.04 20.06 1.56
N ALA A 142 -6.52 19.23 0.63
CA ALA A 142 -7.84 18.63 0.73
C ALA A 142 -7.97 17.64 1.90
N THR A 143 -6.92 16.84 2.16
CA THR A 143 -6.91 15.90 3.30
C THR A 143 -6.87 16.65 4.62
N GLU A 144 -6.09 17.72 4.73
CA GLU A 144 -6.06 18.58 5.91
C GLU A 144 -7.43 19.20 6.20
N ALA A 145 -8.04 19.78 5.19
CA ALA A 145 -9.38 20.40 5.31
C ALA A 145 -10.47 19.39 5.71
N ALA A 146 -10.32 18.12 5.26
CA ALA A 146 -11.24 17.04 5.58
C ALA A 146 -10.88 16.25 6.85
N THR A 147 -9.82 16.63 7.58
CA THR A 147 -9.29 15.92 8.75
C THR A 147 -9.01 14.44 8.41
N ARG A 148 -8.33 14.23 7.28
CA ARG A 148 -7.87 12.91 6.79
C ARG A 148 -6.36 12.91 6.61
N ASN A 149 -5.77 11.73 6.54
CA ASN A 149 -4.34 11.55 6.31
C ASN A 149 -4.04 11.42 4.82
N LEU A 150 -2.77 11.64 4.48
CA LEU A 150 -2.20 11.38 3.15
C LEU A 150 -0.95 10.51 3.27
N VAL A 151 -0.94 9.37 2.59
CA VAL A 151 0.27 8.58 2.35
C VAL A 151 0.67 8.71 0.88
N VAL A 152 1.96 8.97 0.64
CA VAL A 152 2.52 9.02 -0.71
C VAL A 152 3.44 7.82 -0.91
N TYR A 153 3.15 7.01 -1.93
CA TYR A 153 4.00 5.90 -2.34
C TYR A 153 4.99 6.40 -3.38
N ILE A 154 6.30 6.33 -3.09
CA ILE A 154 7.32 6.65 -4.10
C ILE A 154 7.51 5.41 -4.98
N SER A 155 6.79 5.34 -6.10
CA SER A 155 6.91 4.26 -7.06
C SER A 155 8.26 4.29 -7.76
N MET A 156 8.81 3.11 -8.06
CA MET A 156 10.16 2.92 -8.62
C MET A 156 11.28 3.40 -7.68
N ALA A 157 11.05 3.39 -6.36
CA ALA A 157 12.03 3.86 -5.39
C ALA A 157 13.34 3.03 -5.39
N PHE A 158 13.27 1.77 -5.77
CA PHE A 158 14.41 0.84 -5.79
C PHE A 158 15.01 0.60 -7.19
N GLY A 159 14.66 1.42 -8.15
CA GLY A 159 15.06 1.27 -9.55
C GLY A 159 13.89 1.13 -10.50
N ASN A 160 14.18 1.07 -11.79
CA ASN A 160 13.17 0.94 -12.83
C ASN A 160 13.71 0.08 -13.99
N PRO A 161 12.82 -0.59 -14.76
CA PRO A 161 13.20 -1.41 -15.91
C PRO A 161 13.27 -0.62 -17.24
N TYR A 162 13.25 0.71 -17.19
CA TYR A 162 13.11 1.58 -18.37
C TYR A 162 14.40 2.28 -18.77
N ASP A 163 15.56 1.87 -18.23
CA ASP A 163 16.86 2.52 -18.43
C ASP A 163 16.87 4.02 -18.06
N GLU A 164 15.94 4.45 -17.21
CA GLU A 164 15.94 5.82 -16.68
C GLU A 164 16.94 5.97 -15.53
N PRO A 165 17.58 7.15 -15.40
CA PRO A 165 18.48 7.42 -14.29
C PRO A 165 17.81 7.19 -12.94
N TRP A 166 18.49 6.44 -12.07
CA TRP A 166 18.08 6.19 -10.69
C TRP A 166 19.28 6.33 -9.74
N SER A 167 19.02 6.91 -8.58
CA SER A 167 19.97 6.92 -7.46
C SER A 167 19.23 7.15 -6.15
N ALA A 168 19.87 6.82 -5.02
CA ALA A 168 19.35 7.15 -3.68
C ALA A 168 19.12 8.66 -3.51
N ASP A 169 19.95 9.51 -4.14
CA ASP A 169 19.79 10.98 -4.10
C ASP A 169 18.47 11.45 -4.74
N ILE A 170 18.02 10.81 -5.81
CA ILE A 170 16.73 11.12 -6.44
C ILE A 170 15.58 10.83 -5.47
N VAL A 171 15.67 9.74 -4.72
CA VAL A 171 14.69 9.39 -3.68
C VAL A 171 14.76 10.36 -2.51
N ALA A 172 15.96 10.68 -2.03
CA ALA A 172 16.22 11.65 -0.95
C ALA A 172 15.65 13.04 -1.28
N HIS A 173 15.95 13.55 -2.48
CA HIS A 173 15.40 14.83 -2.97
C HIS A 173 13.86 14.79 -3.07
N THR A 174 13.30 13.65 -3.44
CA THR A 174 11.83 13.47 -3.48
C THR A 174 11.24 13.53 -2.07
N LEU A 175 11.85 12.86 -1.09
CA LEU A 175 11.45 12.92 0.32
C LEU A 175 11.53 14.35 0.87
N THR A 176 12.64 15.04 0.62
CA THR A 176 12.81 16.45 1.03
C THR A 176 11.70 17.34 0.47
N TRP A 177 11.37 17.17 -0.81
CA TRP A 177 10.26 17.91 -1.43
C TRP A 177 8.90 17.54 -0.82
N LEU A 178 8.61 16.25 -0.62
CA LEU A 178 7.36 15.79 0.02
C LEU A 178 7.21 16.36 1.42
N LYS A 179 8.28 16.33 2.22
CA LYS A 179 8.34 16.93 3.57
C LYS A 179 8.05 18.43 3.52
N ALA A 180 8.66 19.16 2.60
CA ALA A 180 8.42 20.60 2.40
C ALA A 180 6.97 20.91 1.96
N THR A 181 6.32 19.99 1.24
CA THR A 181 4.90 20.10 0.87
C THR A 181 3.95 19.77 2.04
N GLY A 182 4.49 19.30 3.17
CA GLY A 182 3.71 18.94 4.36
C GLY A 182 3.23 17.48 4.41
N VAL A 183 3.71 16.61 3.51
CA VAL A 183 3.46 15.16 3.57
C VAL A 183 4.19 14.60 4.80
N ARG A 184 3.52 13.74 5.56
CA ARG A 184 4.05 13.15 6.80
C ARG A 184 4.11 11.63 6.79
N CYS A 185 3.55 10.98 5.79
CA CYS A 185 3.60 9.53 5.62
C CYS A 185 4.01 9.18 4.19
N VAL A 186 5.07 8.38 4.05
CA VAL A 186 5.63 7.98 2.76
C VAL A 186 5.99 6.50 2.79
N SER A 187 5.73 5.79 1.71
CA SER A 187 6.16 4.39 1.54
C SER A 187 7.06 4.27 0.30
N LEU A 188 8.25 3.68 0.47
CA LEU A 188 9.17 3.40 -0.63
C LEU A 188 8.71 2.13 -1.34
N ALA A 189 8.33 2.23 -2.62
CA ALA A 189 7.76 1.11 -3.35
C ALA A 189 8.78 0.44 -4.30
N ASP A 190 9.00 -0.87 -4.08
CA ASP A 190 9.68 -1.79 -5.02
C ASP A 190 8.67 -2.26 -6.08
N THR A 191 8.24 -1.33 -6.93
CA THR A 191 7.10 -1.48 -7.85
C THR A 191 7.21 -2.70 -8.77
N VAL A 192 8.43 -3.10 -9.11
CA VAL A 192 8.72 -4.22 -10.02
C VAL A 192 9.28 -5.45 -9.30
N GLY A 193 9.48 -5.39 -7.99
CA GLY A 193 9.92 -6.52 -7.18
C GLY A 193 11.37 -6.94 -7.40
N THR A 194 12.22 -6.07 -7.95
CA THR A 194 13.60 -6.39 -8.31
C THR A 194 14.64 -6.03 -7.25
N ALA A 195 14.25 -5.32 -6.20
CA ALA A 195 15.16 -4.95 -5.12
C ALA A 195 15.72 -6.18 -4.41
N SER A 196 17.04 -6.27 -4.27
CA SER A 196 17.65 -7.26 -3.39
C SER A 196 17.51 -6.83 -1.92
N PRO A 197 17.61 -7.75 -0.94
CA PRO A 197 17.63 -7.39 0.48
C PRO A 197 18.66 -6.31 0.81
N LYS A 198 19.85 -6.41 0.22
CA LYS A 198 20.92 -5.41 0.38
C LYS A 198 20.46 -4.03 -0.13
N ALA A 199 19.87 -3.96 -1.33
CA ALA A 199 19.38 -2.70 -1.91
C ALA A 199 18.27 -2.08 -1.04
N VAL A 200 17.39 -2.89 -0.47
CA VAL A 200 16.33 -2.43 0.45
C VAL A 200 16.94 -1.76 1.68
N GLY A 201 17.87 -2.43 2.36
CA GLY A 201 18.53 -1.89 3.56
C GLY A 201 19.37 -0.65 3.25
N GLU A 202 20.16 -0.67 2.18
CA GLU A 202 21.03 0.45 1.78
C GLU A 202 20.24 1.70 1.42
N LEU A 203 19.17 1.58 0.60
CA LEU A 203 18.34 2.73 0.26
C LEU A 203 17.64 3.29 1.50
N TYR A 204 17.02 2.43 2.31
CA TYR A 204 16.29 2.90 3.49
C TYR A 204 17.22 3.65 4.45
N ALA A 205 18.41 3.12 4.73
CA ALA A 205 19.42 3.76 5.56
C ALA A 205 19.91 5.09 4.97
N ALA A 206 20.14 5.13 3.64
CA ALA A 206 20.64 6.32 2.95
C ALA A 206 19.66 7.49 2.98
N VAL A 207 18.33 7.24 2.97
CA VAL A 207 17.33 8.31 2.92
C VAL A 207 16.68 8.62 4.28
N ARG A 208 17.07 7.91 5.33
CA ARG A 208 16.46 8.04 6.66
C ARG A 208 16.59 9.43 7.26
N THR A 209 17.72 10.11 7.04
CA THR A 209 17.96 11.46 7.56
C THR A 209 17.00 12.47 6.92
N GLU A 210 16.77 12.39 5.61
CA GLU A 210 15.83 13.25 4.88
C GLU A 210 14.39 12.99 5.28
N ALA A 211 14.12 11.78 5.76
CA ALA A 211 12.80 11.37 6.23
C ALA A 211 12.51 11.73 7.70
N GLU A 212 13.39 12.44 8.40
CA GLU A 212 13.11 12.88 9.76
C GLU A 212 11.80 13.68 9.85
N GLY A 213 10.87 13.25 10.73
CA GLY A 213 9.52 13.79 10.84
C GLY A 213 8.54 13.29 9.77
N ILE A 214 8.94 12.29 8.96
CA ILE A 214 8.07 11.49 8.08
C ILE A 214 7.96 10.09 8.67
N ASP A 215 6.75 9.57 8.73
CA ASP A 215 6.48 8.15 8.92
C ASP A 215 6.86 7.40 7.63
N LEU A 216 8.12 6.92 7.59
CA LEU A 216 8.69 6.25 6.42
C LEU A 216 8.47 4.75 6.51
N GLY A 217 7.81 4.18 5.51
CA GLY A 217 7.59 2.75 5.35
C GLY A 217 8.14 2.19 4.04
N VAL A 218 7.88 0.91 3.82
CA VAL A 218 8.21 0.22 2.57
C VAL A 218 6.98 -0.53 2.03
N HIS A 219 6.85 -0.52 0.71
CA HIS A 219 5.89 -1.32 -0.06
C HIS A 219 6.68 -2.22 -1.00
N LEU A 220 6.95 -3.44 -0.51
CA LEU A 220 7.85 -4.35 -1.20
C LEU A 220 7.07 -5.41 -1.98
N HIS A 221 7.60 -5.76 -3.14
CA HIS A 221 7.19 -6.92 -3.89
C HIS A 221 8.27 -8.01 -3.75
N SER A 222 7.85 -9.26 -3.57
CA SER A 222 8.78 -10.37 -3.41
C SER A 222 8.12 -11.70 -3.72
N ARG A 223 8.91 -12.65 -4.25
CA ARG A 223 8.59 -14.06 -4.14
C ARG A 223 8.74 -14.49 -2.69
N ARG A 224 8.07 -15.58 -2.28
CA ARG A 224 8.10 -16.07 -0.89
C ARG A 224 9.52 -16.36 -0.39
N GLU A 225 10.37 -16.91 -1.28
CA GLU A 225 11.73 -17.35 -0.96
C GLU A 225 12.68 -16.23 -0.56
N GLY A 226 12.43 -14.98 -0.98
CA GLY A 226 13.30 -13.84 -0.63
C GLY A 226 12.61 -12.81 0.28
N ALA A 227 11.42 -13.12 0.77
CA ALA A 227 10.61 -12.15 1.52
C ALA A 227 11.22 -11.85 2.90
N ALA A 228 11.61 -12.86 3.65
CA ALA A 228 12.14 -12.71 5.00
C ALA A 228 13.41 -11.84 5.03
N GLU A 229 14.33 -12.05 4.07
CA GLU A 229 15.57 -11.28 3.98
C GLU A 229 15.30 -9.80 3.64
N LYS A 230 14.33 -9.50 2.76
CA LYS A 230 13.94 -8.11 2.47
C LYS A 230 13.31 -7.44 3.69
N ILE A 231 12.46 -8.16 4.43
CA ILE A 231 11.82 -7.66 5.66
C ILE A 231 12.88 -7.31 6.70
N LEU A 232 13.81 -8.24 6.95
CA LEU A 232 14.88 -8.04 7.92
C LEU A 232 15.78 -6.87 7.53
N ALA A 233 16.17 -6.78 6.26
CA ALA A 233 17.02 -5.68 5.79
C ALA A 233 16.33 -4.32 5.99
N ALA A 234 15.03 -4.19 5.71
CA ALA A 234 14.28 -2.97 5.96
C ALA A 234 14.17 -2.68 7.47
N TYR A 235 13.81 -3.69 8.28
CA TYR A 235 13.66 -3.55 9.71
C TYR A 235 14.97 -3.13 10.41
N GLU A 236 16.09 -3.78 10.07
CA GLU A 236 17.42 -3.48 10.60
C GLU A 236 17.91 -2.08 10.18
N ALA A 237 17.49 -1.59 9.01
CA ALA A 237 17.72 -0.21 8.58
C ALA A 237 16.84 0.82 9.31
N GLY A 238 15.88 0.37 10.14
CA GLY A 238 15.02 1.22 10.97
C GLY A 238 13.58 1.36 10.49
N CYS A 239 13.14 0.60 9.48
CA CYS A 239 11.75 0.59 9.03
C CYS A 239 10.82 0.01 10.11
N ARG A 240 9.68 0.69 10.35
CA ARG A 240 8.63 0.28 11.29
C ARG A 240 7.24 0.28 10.65
N ARG A 241 7.17 0.39 9.32
CA ARG A 241 5.93 0.39 8.56
C ARG A 241 6.09 -0.47 7.30
N PHE A 242 5.33 -1.56 7.21
CA PHE A 242 5.40 -2.53 6.12
C PHE A 242 4.04 -2.65 5.45
N ASP A 243 3.97 -2.36 4.16
CA ASP A 243 2.82 -2.67 3.33
C ASP A 243 2.99 -4.09 2.79
N SER A 244 1.97 -4.92 2.91
CA SER A 244 2.03 -6.36 2.57
C SER A 244 0.66 -6.89 2.16
N ALA A 245 0.56 -8.08 1.59
CA ALA A 245 -0.71 -8.72 1.30
C ALA A 245 -0.68 -10.21 1.68
N LEU A 246 -1.73 -10.69 2.33
CA LEU A 246 -1.89 -12.10 2.68
C LEU A 246 -1.75 -12.99 1.45
N GLY A 247 -0.95 -14.05 1.60
CA GLY A 247 -0.64 -15.00 0.53
C GLY A 247 0.24 -14.44 -0.59
N GLY A 248 0.74 -13.19 -0.48
CA GLY A 248 1.59 -12.58 -1.50
C GLY A 248 0.89 -12.32 -2.83
N LEU A 249 -0.43 -12.09 -2.80
CA LEU A 249 -1.20 -11.77 -4.01
C LEU A 249 -0.84 -10.39 -4.58
N GLY A 250 -1.12 -10.21 -5.87
CA GLY A 250 -0.98 -8.92 -6.55
C GLY A 250 0.25 -8.84 -7.42
N GLY A 251 0.63 -7.64 -7.73
CA GLY A 251 1.66 -7.24 -8.68
C GLY A 251 1.13 -6.16 -9.59
N CYS A 252 1.98 -5.17 -9.93
CA CYS A 252 1.57 -4.08 -10.79
C CYS A 252 1.51 -4.55 -12.24
N PRO A 253 0.34 -4.55 -12.92
CA PRO A 253 0.22 -4.98 -14.33
C PRO A 253 1.05 -4.13 -15.30
N PHE A 254 1.55 -2.96 -14.86
CA PHE A 254 2.42 -2.09 -15.64
C PHE A 254 3.92 -2.36 -15.39
N ALA A 255 4.26 -3.35 -14.54
CA ALA A 255 5.64 -3.63 -14.13
C ALA A 255 6.42 -4.55 -15.09
N GLY A 256 5.78 -5.14 -16.12
CA GLY A 256 6.40 -6.04 -17.10
C GLY A 256 5.77 -7.45 -17.12
N ASP A 257 6.40 -8.37 -17.84
CA ASP A 257 5.81 -9.69 -18.17
C ASP A 257 5.75 -10.68 -16.98
N GLU A 258 6.58 -10.55 -15.97
CA GLU A 258 6.52 -11.37 -14.74
C GLU A 258 6.03 -10.55 -13.55
N LEU A 259 4.76 -10.73 -13.19
CA LEU A 259 4.19 -10.12 -11.99
C LEU A 259 4.79 -10.75 -10.73
N VAL A 260 5.56 -9.96 -10.00
CA VAL A 260 5.98 -10.31 -8.64
C VAL A 260 4.93 -9.76 -7.67
N GLY A 261 4.34 -10.63 -6.85
CA GLY A 261 3.29 -10.26 -5.90
C GLY A 261 3.80 -9.38 -4.76
N ASN A 262 2.87 -8.85 -3.98
CA ASN A 262 3.20 -8.16 -2.74
C ASN A 262 3.99 -9.07 -1.79
N ILE A 263 4.77 -8.47 -0.91
CA ILE A 263 5.43 -9.25 0.14
C ILE A 263 4.36 -9.93 1.02
N PRO A 264 4.46 -11.24 1.32
CA PRO A 264 3.39 -11.94 2.02
C PRO A 264 3.28 -11.51 3.48
N THR A 265 2.09 -11.09 3.91
CA THR A 265 1.84 -10.60 5.27
C THR A 265 2.18 -11.64 6.35
N GLU A 266 1.84 -12.89 6.12
CA GLU A 266 2.17 -13.97 7.06
C GLU A 266 3.67 -14.13 7.26
N ILE A 267 4.50 -13.88 6.21
CA ILE A 267 5.96 -13.91 6.34
C ILE A 267 6.46 -12.66 7.08
N VAL A 268 5.82 -11.50 6.87
CA VAL A 268 6.16 -10.28 7.64
C VAL A 268 5.94 -10.52 9.13
N VAL A 269 4.77 -11.04 9.51
CA VAL A 269 4.43 -11.34 10.91
C VAL A 269 5.40 -12.38 11.48
N GLU A 270 5.59 -13.52 10.82
CA GLU A 270 6.48 -14.61 11.26
C GLU A 270 7.92 -14.11 11.46
N THR A 271 8.44 -13.38 10.47
CA THR A 271 9.82 -12.87 10.49
C THR A 271 10.06 -11.89 11.63
N LEU A 272 9.12 -11.01 11.90
CA LEU A 272 9.23 -10.00 12.95
C LEU A 272 8.97 -10.61 14.33
N GLU A 273 7.98 -11.49 14.49
CA GLU A 273 7.75 -12.23 15.74
C GLU A 273 8.99 -13.05 16.16
N ALA A 274 9.67 -13.70 15.22
CA ALA A 274 10.91 -14.45 15.48
C ALA A 274 12.06 -13.55 16.02
N ARG A 275 11.96 -12.23 15.85
CA ARG A 275 12.88 -11.22 16.41
C ARG A 275 12.33 -10.55 17.68
N GLY A 276 11.20 -11.02 18.20
CA GLY A 276 10.55 -10.45 19.39
C GLY A 276 9.90 -9.08 19.14
N VAL A 277 9.59 -8.76 17.87
CA VAL A 277 8.99 -7.48 17.49
C VAL A 277 7.47 -7.55 17.57
N GLU A 278 6.86 -6.63 18.29
CA GLU A 278 5.40 -6.51 18.37
C GLU A 278 4.84 -5.88 17.09
N THR A 279 3.90 -6.57 16.46
CA THR A 279 3.17 -6.10 15.27
C THR A 279 1.68 -5.86 15.54
N GLY A 280 1.19 -6.27 16.72
CA GLY A 280 -0.23 -6.29 17.04
C GLY A 280 -1.02 -7.41 16.35
N LEU A 281 -0.36 -8.21 15.50
CA LEU A 281 -0.92 -9.37 14.82
C LEU A 281 -0.30 -10.66 15.37
N THR A 282 -0.99 -11.77 15.21
CA THR A 282 -0.46 -13.11 15.53
C THR A 282 -0.84 -14.10 14.42
N LEU A 283 0.07 -15.01 14.07
CA LEU A 283 -0.15 -15.99 13.00
C LEU A 283 -1.45 -16.79 13.17
N ASN A 284 -1.79 -17.16 14.41
CA ASN A 284 -3.00 -17.92 14.70
C ASN A 284 -4.30 -17.19 14.30
N ARG A 285 -4.30 -15.86 14.30
CA ARG A 285 -5.48 -15.05 13.91
C ARG A 285 -5.57 -14.81 12.41
N LEU A 286 -4.51 -15.08 11.66
CA LEU A 286 -4.49 -14.92 10.20
C LEU A 286 -5.19 -16.04 9.45
N GLY A 287 -5.50 -17.18 10.11
CA GLY A 287 -6.14 -18.35 9.49
C GLY A 287 -7.37 -18.01 8.64
N PRO A 288 -8.43 -17.42 9.23
CA PRO A 288 -9.64 -17.10 8.49
C PRO A 288 -9.44 -16.19 7.26
N PRO A 289 -8.75 -15.04 7.32
CA PRO A 289 -8.50 -14.23 6.13
C PRO A 289 -7.56 -14.91 5.13
N MET A 290 -6.61 -15.75 5.55
CA MET A 290 -5.77 -16.57 4.67
C MET A 290 -6.59 -17.56 3.84
N GLU A 291 -7.55 -18.27 4.46
CA GLU A 291 -8.47 -19.16 3.75
C GLU A 291 -9.33 -18.41 2.74
N MET A 292 -9.76 -17.19 3.07
CA MET A 292 -10.49 -16.35 2.14
C MET A 292 -9.60 -15.89 0.98
N THR A 293 -8.34 -15.54 1.24
CA THR A 293 -7.35 -15.20 0.22
C THR A 293 -7.19 -16.32 -0.78
N GLU A 294 -7.05 -17.56 -0.31
CA GLU A 294 -6.88 -18.72 -1.19
C GLU A 294 -8.14 -19.01 -2.03
N ARG A 295 -9.32 -18.84 -1.44
CA ARG A 295 -10.59 -18.93 -2.19
C ARG A 295 -10.69 -17.85 -3.25
N ILE A 296 -10.33 -16.60 -2.93
CA ILE A 296 -10.32 -15.50 -3.90
C ILE A 296 -9.33 -15.80 -5.03
N ARG A 297 -8.12 -16.24 -4.72
CA ARG A 297 -7.12 -16.67 -5.72
C ARG A 297 -7.68 -17.72 -6.66
N THR A 298 -8.29 -18.76 -6.13
CA THR A 298 -8.83 -19.88 -6.91
C THR A 298 -10.02 -19.48 -7.78
N MET A 299 -10.96 -18.70 -7.24
CA MET A 299 -12.21 -18.37 -7.93
C MET A 299 -12.06 -17.24 -8.94
N TYR A 300 -11.21 -16.25 -8.64
CA TYR A 300 -11.12 -15.00 -9.41
C TYR A 300 -9.77 -14.81 -10.12
N GLY A 301 -8.74 -15.61 -9.77
CA GLY A 301 -7.40 -15.54 -10.35
C GLY A 301 -7.20 -16.31 -11.65
N GLN A 302 -8.14 -17.16 -12.08
CA GLN A 302 -8.02 -17.92 -13.33
C GLN A 302 -8.77 -17.24 -14.48
N GLU A 303 -8.11 -17.06 -15.62
CA GLU A 303 -8.79 -16.65 -16.84
C GLU A 303 -9.84 -17.71 -17.24
N ALA A 304 -11.03 -17.26 -17.64
CA ALA A 304 -12.06 -18.16 -18.17
C ALA A 304 -11.51 -18.82 -19.47
N GLY A 305 -11.12 -20.08 -19.40
CA GLY A 305 -10.79 -20.86 -20.59
C GLY A 305 -9.36 -21.42 -20.73
N LYS A 306 -8.43 -21.12 -19.82
CA LYS A 306 -7.15 -21.86 -19.76
C LYS A 306 -7.29 -23.00 -18.73
N ALA A 307 -7.82 -24.12 -19.18
CA ALA A 307 -7.62 -25.39 -18.46
C ALA A 307 -6.13 -25.68 -18.44
N VAL A 308 -5.60 -25.96 -17.25
CA VAL A 308 -4.24 -26.48 -17.07
C VAL A 308 -4.14 -27.75 -17.92
N GLN A 309 -3.36 -27.72 -19.00
CA GLN A 309 -2.92 -28.93 -19.73
C GLN A 309 -1.75 -29.55 -18.98
#